data_9f3e00b3f88ca42de37cca03cc93bd10
#
_entry.id   9f3e00b3f88ca42de37cca03cc93bd10
#
_cell.length_a   1.000
_cell.length_b   1.000
_cell.length_c   1.000
_cell.angle_alpha   90.00
_cell.angle_beta   90.00
_cell.angle_gamma   90.00
#
_symmetry.space_group_name_H-M   'P 1'
#
loop_
_entity.id
_entity.type
_entity.pdbx_description
1 polymer ?
#
loop_
_entity_poly.entity_id
_entity_poly.type
_entity_poly.pdbx_seq_one_letter_code
_entity_poly.pdbx_strand_id
1 'polypeptide(L)'
;ACLVGSEMCIRDRVKDEVHVSIAHTMADYDTATEAISRGVDHITHLYNAMPPFSHRAPGVIGAARDSECFVELICDGVHIHPSCVRATFEMFTDKRIVLISDSMMATGMDDGQYELGGQPVTVVGNLATLTEGGAIAGSATNLMDCMRTAVKEMHIPLESAVRCATLNPAKSIGIDDKYGSLEEGKYANAVVLDKDLNIVSIIQKGQVK
;
A
#
# COMPACT_ATOMS: atom_id res chain seq x y z
N ALA A 1 22.99 -8.55 2.84
CA ALA A 1 23.39 -8.26 1.48
C ALA A 1 23.49 -6.75 1.25
N CYS A 2 24.66 -6.35 1.03
CA CYS A 2 25.17 -5.14 0.40
C CYS A 2 24.38 -3.82 0.46
N LEU A 3 24.47 -3.12 1.57
CA LEU A 3 24.18 -1.68 1.66
C LEU A 3 24.95 -0.85 0.63
N VAL A 4 26.18 -1.19 0.29
CA VAL A 4 27.04 -0.44 -0.66
C VAL A 4 26.48 -0.45 -2.08
N GLY A 5 25.92 -1.56 -2.55
CA GLY A 5 25.25 -1.63 -3.85
C GLY A 5 23.89 -0.90 -3.87
N SER A 6 23.12 -0.98 -2.77
CA SER A 6 21.84 -0.30 -2.65
C SER A 6 21.98 1.22 -2.62
N GLU A 7 23.00 1.76 -1.97
CA GLU A 7 23.25 3.21 -1.90
C GLU A 7 23.49 3.84 -3.28
N MET A 8 24.29 3.20 -4.12
CA MET A 8 24.50 3.65 -5.48
C MET A 8 23.22 3.56 -6.32
N CYS A 9 22.47 2.46 -6.18
CA CYS A 9 21.22 2.26 -6.88
C CYS A 9 20.16 3.31 -6.51
N ILE A 10 19.98 3.62 -5.22
CA ILE A 10 19.05 4.67 -4.77
C ILE A 10 19.42 6.01 -5.37
N ARG A 11 20.68 6.41 -5.23
CA ARG A 11 21.16 7.70 -5.74
C ARG A 11 21.01 7.84 -7.25
N ASP A 12 21.31 6.77 -8.02
CA ASP A 12 21.20 6.79 -9.47
C ASP A 12 19.72 6.85 -9.90
N ARG A 13 18.82 6.08 -9.24
CA ARG A 13 17.39 6.08 -9.56
C ARG A 13 16.71 7.40 -9.24
N VAL A 14 17.04 8.02 -8.11
CA VAL A 14 16.49 9.34 -7.75
C VAL A 14 16.90 10.41 -8.76
N LYS A 15 18.12 10.34 -9.31
CA LYS A 15 18.55 11.24 -10.40
C LYS A 15 17.76 11.05 -11.69
N ASP A 16 17.30 9.83 -11.94
CA ASP A 16 16.49 9.47 -13.13
C ASP A 16 14.99 9.72 -12.93
N GLU A 17 14.60 10.44 -11.86
CA GLU A 17 13.21 10.71 -11.49
C GLU A 17 12.39 9.43 -11.21
N VAL A 18 13.04 8.37 -10.75
CA VAL A 18 12.40 7.12 -10.34
C VAL A 18 12.11 7.17 -8.85
N HIS A 19 10.86 6.97 -8.46
CA HIS A 19 10.49 6.82 -7.06
C HIS A 19 11.06 5.51 -6.50
N VAL A 20 11.72 5.61 -5.35
CA VAL A 20 12.36 4.46 -4.70
C VAL A 20 11.64 4.14 -3.41
N SER A 21 11.26 2.86 -3.26
CA SER A 21 10.55 2.36 -2.08
C SER A 21 11.39 1.35 -1.29
N ILE A 22 11.26 1.40 0.03
CA ILE A 22 11.78 0.34 0.94
C ILE A 22 10.73 -0.77 1.03
N ALA A 23 11.16 -2.00 0.77
CA ALA A 23 10.35 -3.20 0.87
C ALA A 23 11.16 -4.40 1.38
N HIS A 24 10.51 -5.42 1.99
CA HIS A 24 11.12 -6.72 2.33
C HIS A 24 12.52 -6.59 2.93
N THR A 25 12.64 -5.95 4.09
CA THR A 25 13.94 -5.61 4.68
C THR A 25 14.00 -5.94 6.16
N MET A 26 15.21 -6.22 6.63
CA MET A 26 15.54 -6.33 8.05
C MET A 26 16.26 -5.07 8.58
N ALA A 27 16.16 -3.95 7.83
CA ALA A 27 16.80 -2.68 8.20
C ALA A 27 16.32 -2.20 9.58
N ASP A 28 17.26 -1.71 10.36
CA ASP A 28 16.99 -0.98 11.59
C ASP A 28 16.62 0.49 11.29
N TYR A 29 16.36 1.24 12.34
CA TYR A 29 15.97 2.65 12.23
C TYR A 29 17.03 3.51 11.53
N ASP A 30 18.31 3.33 11.91
CA ASP A 30 19.40 4.17 11.37
C ASP A 30 19.62 3.88 9.88
N THR A 31 19.61 2.60 9.50
CA THR A 31 19.71 2.17 8.10
C THR A 31 18.55 2.70 7.25
N ALA A 32 17.33 2.62 7.77
CA ALA A 32 16.15 3.13 7.05
C ALA A 32 16.18 4.67 6.93
N THR A 33 16.59 5.38 8.00
CA THR A 33 16.75 6.83 8.00
C THR A 33 17.81 7.27 6.98
N GLU A 34 18.92 6.54 6.90
CA GLU A 34 19.96 6.80 5.91
C GLU A 34 19.44 6.62 4.49
N ALA A 35 18.68 5.55 4.21
CA ALA A 35 18.06 5.33 2.90
C ALA A 35 17.11 6.47 2.52
N ILE A 36 16.28 6.91 3.46
CA ILE A 36 15.35 8.03 3.28
C ILE A 36 16.11 9.34 3.01
N SER A 37 17.19 9.61 3.75
CA SER A 37 18.03 10.81 3.55
C SER A 37 18.67 10.86 2.14
N ARG A 38 18.78 9.71 1.48
CA ARG A 38 19.30 9.56 0.11
C ARG A 38 18.25 9.66 -0.98
N GLY A 39 16.97 9.86 -0.61
CA GLY A 39 15.89 10.11 -1.54
C GLY A 39 14.89 8.95 -1.70
N VAL A 40 14.88 7.97 -0.80
CA VAL A 40 13.73 7.07 -0.69
C VAL A 40 12.54 7.87 -0.19
N ASP A 41 11.43 7.82 -0.88
CA ASP A 41 10.22 8.59 -0.61
C ASP A 41 8.99 7.72 -0.33
N HIS A 42 9.14 6.39 -0.32
CA HIS A 42 8.04 5.43 -0.22
C HIS A 42 8.39 4.20 0.60
N ILE A 43 7.41 3.65 1.32
CA ILE A 43 7.54 2.39 2.06
C ILE A 43 6.44 1.43 1.59
N THR A 44 6.85 0.33 0.98
CA THR A 44 5.94 -0.68 0.44
C THR A 44 5.32 -1.51 1.55
N HIS A 45 4.01 -1.78 1.47
CA HIS A 45 3.20 -2.64 2.37
C HIS A 45 3.67 -2.61 3.84
N LEU A 46 3.64 -1.44 4.45
CA LEU A 46 4.10 -1.18 5.83
C LEU A 46 3.71 -2.32 6.79
N TYR A 47 4.60 -2.71 7.68
CA TYR A 47 4.56 -3.85 8.62
C TYR A 47 4.89 -5.21 8.01
N ASN A 48 4.63 -5.43 6.72
CA ASN A 48 4.80 -6.74 6.11
C ASN A 48 6.24 -6.95 5.66
N ALA A 49 6.79 -8.13 5.93
CA ALA A 49 8.17 -8.51 5.61
C ALA A 49 9.24 -7.50 6.11
N MET A 50 9.03 -6.90 7.28
CA MET A 50 9.97 -6.02 7.97
C MET A 50 9.91 -6.21 9.50
N PRO A 51 10.93 -5.77 10.27
CA PRO A 51 10.92 -5.86 11.73
C PRO A 51 9.72 -5.11 12.34
N PRO A 52 9.14 -5.63 13.44
CA PRO A 52 8.00 -4.99 14.09
C PRO A 52 8.40 -3.65 14.72
N PHE A 53 7.44 -2.72 14.79
CA PHE A 53 7.59 -1.46 15.51
C PHE A 53 7.69 -1.70 17.02
N SER A 54 8.87 -1.50 17.58
CA SER A 54 9.15 -1.69 19.00
C SER A 54 9.61 -0.38 19.64
N HIS A 55 9.28 -0.18 20.91
CA HIS A 55 9.63 1.04 21.66
C HIS A 55 11.14 1.30 21.84
N ARG A 56 12.00 0.31 21.62
CA ARG A 56 13.48 0.44 21.64
C ARG A 56 14.14 0.14 20.30
N ALA A 57 13.40 -0.43 19.35
CA ALA A 57 13.87 -0.74 18.01
C ALA A 57 12.74 -0.40 17.02
N PRO A 58 12.53 0.88 16.69
CA PRO A 58 11.39 1.31 15.90
C PRO A 58 11.49 0.93 14.42
N GLY A 59 12.67 0.53 13.95
CA GLY A 59 12.90 0.02 12.60
C GLY A 59 12.46 0.97 11.48
N VAL A 60 12.09 0.40 10.35
CA VAL A 60 11.60 1.13 9.17
C VAL A 60 10.35 1.96 9.49
N ILE A 61 9.46 1.44 10.33
CA ILE A 61 8.20 2.13 10.69
C ILE A 61 8.49 3.43 11.43
N GLY A 62 9.44 3.41 12.37
CA GLY A 62 9.88 4.60 13.08
C GLY A 62 10.56 5.62 12.16
N ALA A 63 11.47 5.18 11.30
CA ALA A 63 12.13 6.04 10.33
C ALA A 63 11.13 6.69 9.36
N ALA A 64 10.15 5.93 8.87
CA ALA A 64 9.07 6.44 8.04
C ALA A 64 8.21 7.47 8.78
N ARG A 65 7.92 7.25 10.09
CA ARG A 65 7.15 8.21 10.91
C ARG A 65 7.86 9.54 11.04
N ASP A 66 9.18 9.53 11.19
CA ASP A 66 10.02 10.73 11.38
C ASP A 66 10.44 11.38 10.05
N SER A 67 9.89 10.92 8.93
CA SER A 67 10.13 11.43 7.58
C SER A 67 8.83 11.92 6.92
N GLU A 68 8.93 12.31 5.63
CA GLU A 68 7.79 12.66 4.78
C GLU A 68 7.41 11.55 3.79
N CYS A 69 7.95 10.33 3.93
CA CYS A 69 7.66 9.22 3.05
C CYS A 69 6.16 8.88 3.02
N PHE A 70 5.67 8.50 1.86
CA PHE A 70 4.41 7.78 1.73
C PHE A 70 4.56 6.37 2.27
N VAL A 71 3.51 5.84 2.87
CA VAL A 71 3.46 4.47 3.39
C VAL A 71 2.27 3.73 2.81
N GLU A 72 2.53 2.56 2.23
CA GLU A 72 1.49 1.71 1.70
C GLU A 72 0.86 0.85 2.80
N LEU A 73 -0.45 0.66 2.73
CA LEU A 73 -1.20 -0.06 3.76
C LEU A 73 -2.20 -1.02 3.11
N ILE A 74 -2.12 -2.30 3.46
CA ILE A 74 -3.05 -3.33 3.01
C ILE A 74 -4.19 -3.43 4.03
N CYS A 75 -5.38 -2.95 3.66
CA CYS A 75 -6.55 -2.92 4.56
C CYS A 75 -7.57 -4.01 4.20
N ASP A 76 -7.13 -5.23 4.01
CA ASP A 76 -7.96 -6.38 3.61
C ASP A 76 -8.58 -7.16 4.78
N GLY A 77 -8.24 -6.80 6.03
CA GLY A 77 -8.67 -7.50 7.24
C GLY A 77 -7.86 -8.75 7.57
N VAL A 78 -6.86 -9.10 6.75
CA VAL A 78 -5.98 -10.27 6.90
C VAL A 78 -4.57 -9.86 7.30
N HIS A 79 -3.96 -8.94 6.55
CA HIS A 79 -2.56 -8.56 6.74
C HIS A 79 -2.31 -7.75 8.00
N ILE A 80 -3.23 -6.85 8.35
CA ILE A 80 -3.03 -5.90 9.44
C ILE A 80 -4.28 -5.85 10.32
N HIS A 81 -4.06 -5.99 11.63
CA HIS A 81 -5.16 -5.88 12.60
C HIS A 81 -5.81 -4.49 12.55
N PRO A 82 -7.13 -4.36 12.60
CA PRO A 82 -7.84 -3.06 12.52
C PRO A 82 -7.34 -1.99 13.50
N SER A 83 -6.94 -2.39 14.71
CA SER A 83 -6.35 -1.46 15.69
C SER A 83 -5.01 -0.88 15.23
N CYS A 84 -4.17 -1.69 14.56
CA CYS A 84 -2.90 -1.21 14.00
C CYS A 84 -3.13 -0.26 12.82
N VAL A 85 -4.16 -0.55 11.99
CA VAL A 85 -4.55 0.37 10.90
C VAL A 85 -4.95 1.72 11.47
N ARG A 86 -5.83 1.79 12.48
CA ARG A 86 -6.21 3.06 13.13
C ARG A 86 -5.02 3.80 13.72
N ALA A 87 -4.14 3.09 14.44
CA ALA A 87 -2.92 3.68 14.99
C ALA A 87 -2.00 4.23 13.87
N THR A 88 -1.96 3.57 12.72
CA THR A 88 -1.19 4.05 11.56
C THR A 88 -1.78 5.35 11.01
N PHE A 89 -3.10 5.48 10.94
CA PHE A 89 -3.74 6.73 10.55
C PHE A 89 -3.45 7.88 11.54
N GLU A 90 -3.33 7.60 12.84
CA GLU A 90 -2.89 8.60 13.83
C GLU A 90 -1.41 8.99 13.65
N MET A 91 -0.54 8.02 13.32
CA MET A 91 0.88 8.28 13.14
C MET A 91 1.21 9.04 11.85
N PHE A 92 0.58 8.67 10.74
CA PHE A 92 0.93 9.16 9.40
C PHE A 92 -0.09 10.14 8.81
N THR A 93 -1.25 10.26 9.44
CA THR A 93 -2.44 10.96 8.93
C THR A 93 -2.93 10.38 7.59
N ASP A 94 -4.08 10.85 7.11
CA ASP A 94 -4.59 10.48 5.79
C ASP A 94 -3.86 11.15 4.62
N LYS A 95 -2.78 11.90 4.90
CA LYS A 95 -2.02 12.62 3.86
C LYS A 95 -0.86 11.81 3.30
N ARG A 96 -0.34 10.86 4.08
CA ARG A 96 0.84 10.07 3.71
C ARG A 96 0.57 8.57 3.55
N ILE A 97 -0.67 8.13 3.77
CA ILE A 97 -1.06 6.73 3.58
C ILE A 97 -1.54 6.53 2.15
N VAL A 98 -1.07 5.45 1.52
CA VAL A 98 -1.54 4.93 0.24
C VAL A 98 -2.18 3.57 0.49
N LEU A 99 -3.47 3.40 0.19
CA LEU A 99 -4.09 2.08 0.24
C LEU A 99 -3.66 1.27 -0.98
N ILE A 100 -3.23 0.05 -0.71
CA ILE A 100 -2.91 -0.96 -1.72
C ILE A 100 -3.63 -2.25 -1.43
N SER A 101 -3.73 -3.12 -2.41
CA SER A 101 -4.29 -4.46 -2.25
C SER A 101 -3.22 -5.55 -2.19
N ASP A 102 -2.05 -5.31 -2.75
CA ASP A 102 -1.01 -6.33 -2.93
C ASP A 102 -1.55 -7.61 -3.61
N SER A 103 -2.43 -7.41 -4.60
CA SER A 103 -3.16 -8.47 -5.27
C SER A 103 -2.22 -9.41 -6.02
N MET A 104 -2.42 -10.71 -5.83
CA MET A 104 -1.76 -11.75 -6.60
C MET A 104 -2.65 -12.26 -7.75
N MET A 105 -2.12 -13.18 -8.58
CA MET A 105 -2.80 -13.69 -9.76
C MET A 105 -4.14 -14.39 -9.47
N ALA A 106 -4.38 -14.85 -8.25
CA ALA A 106 -5.63 -15.51 -7.86
C ALA A 106 -6.73 -14.53 -7.43
N THR A 107 -6.48 -13.22 -7.45
CA THR A 107 -7.52 -12.22 -7.09
C THR A 107 -8.72 -12.34 -8.02
N GLY A 108 -9.90 -12.57 -7.43
CA GLY A 108 -11.14 -12.79 -8.16
C GLY A 108 -11.33 -14.20 -8.73
N MET A 109 -10.45 -15.12 -8.39
CA MET A 109 -10.56 -16.54 -8.71
C MET A 109 -11.24 -17.30 -7.55
N ASP A 110 -11.67 -18.54 -7.82
CA ASP A 110 -12.23 -19.43 -6.80
C ASP A 110 -11.15 -19.89 -5.80
N ASP A 111 -11.58 -20.41 -4.65
CA ASP A 111 -10.70 -21.07 -3.68
C ASP A 111 -9.92 -22.21 -4.36
N GLY A 112 -8.61 -22.29 -4.09
CA GLY A 112 -7.79 -23.30 -4.76
C GLY A 112 -6.29 -23.15 -4.57
N GLN A 113 -5.56 -23.89 -5.40
CA GLN A 113 -4.09 -23.86 -5.45
C GLN A 113 -3.63 -22.98 -6.61
N TYR A 114 -2.70 -22.07 -6.32
CA TYR A 114 -2.14 -21.14 -7.28
C TYR A 114 -0.62 -21.05 -7.10
N GLU A 115 0.01 -20.12 -7.77
CA GLU A 115 1.45 -19.91 -7.69
C GLU A 115 1.75 -18.41 -7.51
N LEU A 116 2.74 -18.09 -6.72
CA LEU A 116 3.31 -16.75 -6.58
C LEU A 116 4.84 -16.84 -6.62
N GLY A 117 5.45 -16.30 -7.67
CA GLY A 117 6.90 -16.28 -7.82
C GLY A 117 7.55 -17.68 -7.82
N GLY A 118 6.87 -18.69 -8.38
CA GLY A 118 7.35 -20.08 -8.41
C GLY A 118 7.04 -20.88 -7.14
N GLN A 119 6.35 -20.30 -6.17
CA GLN A 119 5.96 -20.98 -4.94
C GLN A 119 4.47 -21.31 -4.93
N PRO A 120 4.06 -22.52 -4.52
CA PRO A 120 2.67 -22.89 -4.44
C PRO A 120 1.96 -22.13 -3.31
N VAL A 121 0.79 -21.59 -3.64
CA VAL A 121 -0.07 -20.81 -2.73
C VAL A 121 -1.44 -21.41 -2.66
N THR A 122 -1.99 -21.52 -1.45
CA THR A 122 -3.38 -21.90 -1.19
C THR A 122 -4.21 -20.66 -0.92
N VAL A 123 -5.33 -20.51 -1.64
CA VAL A 123 -6.29 -19.42 -1.44
C VAL A 123 -7.58 -19.97 -0.87
N VAL A 124 -8.06 -19.36 0.22
CA VAL A 124 -9.36 -19.61 0.84
C VAL A 124 -10.00 -18.27 1.19
N GLY A 125 -11.05 -17.89 0.49
CA GLY A 125 -11.66 -16.56 0.58
C GLY A 125 -10.67 -15.48 0.15
N ASN A 126 -10.39 -14.50 1.03
CA ASN A 126 -9.40 -13.45 0.78
C ASN A 126 -8.00 -13.77 1.34
N LEU A 127 -7.82 -14.93 1.99
CA LEU A 127 -6.55 -15.35 2.56
C LEU A 127 -5.75 -16.17 1.54
N ALA A 128 -4.58 -15.69 1.17
CA ALA A 128 -3.59 -16.41 0.39
C ALA A 128 -2.38 -16.75 1.27
N THR A 129 -1.99 -18.03 1.31
CA THR A 129 -0.86 -18.49 2.11
C THR A 129 0.06 -19.40 1.30
N LEU A 130 1.36 -19.32 1.56
CA LEU A 130 2.28 -20.35 1.04
C LEU A 130 1.82 -21.71 1.50
N THR A 131 1.71 -22.66 0.57
CA THR A 131 1.29 -24.06 0.87
C THR A 131 2.26 -24.71 1.85
N GLU A 132 3.55 -24.39 1.75
CA GLU A 132 4.57 -24.78 2.72
C GLU A 132 4.86 -23.62 3.67
N GLY A 133 4.74 -23.84 4.98
CA GLY A 133 5.04 -22.87 6.03
C GLY A 133 3.90 -21.92 6.40
N GLY A 134 2.83 -21.83 5.61
CA GLY A 134 1.60 -21.11 5.96
C GLY A 134 1.73 -19.57 6.08
N ALA A 135 2.84 -18.99 5.62
CA ALA A 135 3.01 -17.53 5.62
C ALA A 135 2.04 -16.87 4.63
N ILE A 136 1.52 -15.70 4.97
CA ILE A 136 0.69 -14.90 4.05
C ILE A 136 1.55 -14.54 2.82
N ALA A 137 0.98 -14.70 1.63
CA ALA A 137 1.69 -14.58 0.35
C ALA A 137 0.87 -13.75 -0.64
N GLY A 138 1.03 -12.44 -0.58
CA GLY A 138 0.21 -11.50 -1.32
C GLY A 138 -1.26 -11.54 -0.87
N SER A 139 -2.13 -10.93 -1.63
CA SER A 139 -3.55 -10.82 -1.32
C SER A 139 -4.41 -11.41 -2.45
N ALA A 140 -5.53 -12.02 -2.09
CA ALA A 140 -6.59 -12.41 -3.02
C ALA A 140 -7.70 -11.34 -3.16
N THR A 141 -7.52 -10.17 -2.55
CA THR A 141 -8.48 -9.05 -2.59
C THR A 141 -8.08 -7.99 -3.61
N ASN A 142 -9.02 -7.10 -3.93
CA ASN A 142 -8.79 -5.93 -4.79
C ASN A 142 -8.83 -4.63 -3.98
N LEU A 143 -8.36 -3.52 -4.58
CA LEU A 143 -8.28 -2.24 -3.90
C LEU A 143 -9.63 -1.70 -3.42
N MET A 144 -10.72 -1.94 -4.18
CA MET A 144 -12.05 -1.50 -3.77
C MET A 144 -12.53 -2.22 -2.51
N ASP A 145 -12.24 -3.52 -2.38
CA ASP A 145 -12.56 -4.29 -1.19
C ASP A 145 -11.68 -3.88 0.00
N CYS A 146 -10.40 -3.59 -0.20
CA CYS A 146 -9.53 -2.99 0.83
C CYS A 146 -10.12 -1.66 1.34
N MET A 147 -10.57 -0.79 0.45
CA MET A 147 -11.19 0.48 0.83
C MET A 147 -12.49 0.25 1.62
N ARG A 148 -13.36 -0.68 1.17
CA ARG A 148 -14.59 -1.04 1.90
C ARG A 148 -14.30 -1.56 3.30
N THR A 149 -13.34 -2.46 3.44
CA THR A 149 -12.89 -3.03 4.72
C THR A 149 -12.35 -1.94 5.64
N ALA A 150 -11.53 -1.03 5.11
CA ALA A 150 -11.02 0.11 5.86
C ALA A 150 -12.17 0.95 6.46
N VAL A 151 -13.22 1.22 5.68
CA VAL A 151 -14.35 2.04 6.14
C VAL A 151 -15.28 1.25 7.07
N LYS A 152 -15.74 0.06 6.65
CA LYS A 152 -16.82 -0.68 7.34
C LYS A 152 -16.34 -1.43 8.57
N GLU A 153 -15.13 -1.98 8.54
CA GLU A 153 -14.62 -2.87 9.58
C GLU A 153 -13.53 -2.21 10.42
N MET A 154 -12.70 -1.35 9.83
CA MET A 154 -11.63 -0.68 10.54
C MET A 154 -12.01 0.71 11.04
N HIS A 155 -13.20 1.22 10.63
CA HIS A 155 -13.76 2.51 11.04
C HIS A 155 -12.91 3.72 10.62
N ILE A 156 -12.26 3.64 9.48
CA ILE A 156 -11.59 4.78 8.87
C ILE A 156 -12.63 5.68 8.18
N PRO A 157 -12.60 7.00 8.36
CA PRO A 157 -13.51 7.92 7.68
C PRO A 157 -13.47 7.71 6.17
N LEU A 158 -14.66 7.74 5.53
CA LEU A 158 -14.79 7.47 4.08
C LEU A 158 -13.90 8.41 3.24
N GLU A 159 -13.91 9.69 3.54
CA GLU A 159 -13.09 10.68 2.83
C GLU A 159 -11.59 10.40 2.96
N SER A 160 -11.14 9.95 4.12
CA SER A 160 -9.74 9.54 4.34
C SER A 160 -9.40 8.28 3.54
N ALA A 161 -10.27 7.26 3.56
CA ALA A 161 -10.07 6.03 2.79
C ALA A 161 -10.04 6.31 1.27
N VAL A 162 -10.96 7.15 0.78
CA VAL A 162 -10.98 7.57 -0.63
C VAL A 162 -9.71 8.34 -0.99
N ARG A 163 -9.29 9.31 -0.17
CA ARG A 163 -8.02 10.05 -0.38
C ARG A 163 -6.84 9.10 -0.51
N CYS A 164 -6.73 8.14 0.41
CA CYS A 164 -5.64 7.17 0.45
C CYS A 164 -5.67 6.19 -0.73
N ALA A 165 -6.84 5.96 -1.36
CA ALA A 165 -6.99 5.09 -2.53
C ALA A 165 -6.92 5.84 -3.87
N THR A 166 -6.88 7.19 -3.89
CA THR A 166 -6.98 7.98 -5.12
C THR A 166 -5.92 9.08 -5.21
N LEU A 167 -6.07 10.15 -4.43
CA LEU A 167 -5.19 11.33 -4.50
C LEU A 167 -3.77 11.03 -4.01
N ASN A 168 -3.64 10.30 -2.91
CA ASN A 168 -2.31 10.00 -2.37
C ASN A 168 -1.47 9.11 -3.29
N PRO A 169 -1.99 8.00 -3.86
CA PRO A 169 -1.21 7.24 -4.84
C PRO A 169 -0.84 8.07 -6.07
N ALA A 170 -1.71 8.99 -6.52
CA ALA A 170 -1.36 9.88 -7.62
C ALA A 170 -0.23 10.85 -7.24
N LYS A 171 -0.26 11.39 -6.02
CA LYS A 171 0.81 12.26 -5.51
C LYS A 171 2.12 11.51 -5.30
N SER A 172 2.06 10.29 -4.78
CA SER A 172 3.25 9.52 -4.46
C SER A 172 4.10 9.14 -5.68
N ILE A 173 3.52 9.18 -6.88
CA ILE A 173 4.21 8.94 -8.15
C ILE A 173 4.18 10.15 -9.09
N GLY A 174 3.80 11.34 -8.60
CA GLY A 174 3.90 12.60 -9.34
C GLY A 174 2.96 12.74 -10.54
N ILE A 175 1.76 12.11 -10.50
CA ILE A 175 0.75 12.22 -11.57
C ILE A 175 -0.54 12.91 -11.12
N ASP A 176 -0.53 13.56 -9.98
CA ASP A 176 -1.70 14.20 -9.39
C ASP A 176 -2.14 15.47 -10.14
N ASP A 177 -1.37 15.94 -11.11
CA ASP A 177 -1.77 16.96 -12.09
C ASP A 177 -2.86 16.45 -13.06
N LYS A 178 -2.98 15.13 -13.25
CA LYS A 178 -3.91 14.47 -14.19
C LYS A 178 -4.90 13.52 -13.50
N TYR A 179 -4.57 12.97 -12.34
CA TYR A 179 -5.30 11.90 -11.68
C TYR A 179 -5.55 12.18 -10.19
N GLY A 180 -6.36 11.34 -9.56
CA GLY A 180 -6.51 11.25 -8.11
C GLY A 180 -7.60 12.14 -7.51
N SER A 181 -8.13 13.12 -8.24
CA SER A 181 -9.23 13.98 -7.78
C SER A 181 -10.10 14.44 -8.95
N LEU A 182 -11.31 14.92 -8.64
CA LEU A 182 -12.25 15.51 -9.59
C LEU A 182 -12.07 17.03 -9.58
N GLU A 183 -11.11 17.50 -10.36
CA GLU A 183 -10.76 18.91 -10.50
C GLU A 183 -10.69 19.30 -11.98
N GLU A 184 -10.87 20.60 -12.27
CA GLU A 184 -10.75 21.11 -13.62
C GLU A 184 -9.34 20.86 -14.18
N GLY A 185 -9.24 20.37 -15.41
CA GLY A 185 -7.99 20.04 -16.09
C GLY A 185 -7.49 18.61 -15.87
N LYS A 186 -8.09 17.84 -14.96
CA LYS A 186 -7.77 16.42 -14.77
C LYS A 186 -8.65 15.50 -15.62
N TYR A 187 -8.21 14.27 -15.80
CA TYR A 187 -9.02 13.27 -16.48
C TYR A 187 -10.30 12.97 -15.67
N ALA A 188 -11.45 12.98 -16.36
CA ALA A 188 -12.73 12.63 -15.76
C ALA A 188 -12.82 11.10 -15.56
N ASN A 189 -12.08 10.59 -14.58
CA ASN A 189 -12.11 9.21 -14.11
C ASN A 189 -12.81 9.17 -12.76
N ALA A 190 -13.91 8.42 -12.66
CA ALA A 190 -14.66 8.31 -11.42
C ALA A 190 -15.28 6.92 -11.27
N VAL A 191 -15.43 6.49 -10.03
CA VAL A 191 -16.25 5.34 -9.66
C VAL A 191 -17.42 5.87 -8.85
N VAL A 192 -18.64 5.58 -9.32
CA VAL A 192 -19.88 5.94 -8.62
C VAL A 192 -20.26 4.78 -7.72
N LEU A 193 -20.45 5.07 -6.45
CA LEU A 193 -20.78 4.08 -5.43
C LEU A 193 -22.18 4.35 -4.88
N ASP A 194 -22.88 3.28 -4.48
CA ASP A 194 -24.08 3.40 -3.66
C ASP A 194 -23.73 3.66 -2.18
N LYS A 195 -24.75 3.79 -1.33
CA LYS A 195 -24.59 3.99 0.13
C LYS A 195 -23.87 2.84 0.83
N ASP A 196 -23.86 1.67 0.24
CA ASP A 196 -23.22 0.47 0.75
C ASP A 196 -21.83 0.25 0.14
N LEU A 197 -21.32 1.25 -0.59
CA LEU A 197 -20.03 1.27 -1.27
C LEU A 197 -19.91 0.24 -2.40
N ASN A 198 -21.03 -0.20 -2.99
CA ASN A 198 -21.01 -1.03 -4.18
C ASN A 198 -20.83 -0.15 -5.42
N ILE A 199 -20.13 -0.65 -6.43
CA ILE A 199 -19.92 0.06 -7.69
C ILE A 199 -21.25 0.09 -8.46
N VAL A 200 -21.74 1.28 -8.75
CA VAL A 200 -22.94 1.52 -9.58
C VAL A 200 -22.52 1.81 -11.01
N SER A 201 -21.45 2.57 -11.19
CA SER A 201 -20.98 2.97 -12.52
C SER A 201 -19.50 3.34 -12.48
N ILE A 202 -18.83 3.14 -13.60
CA ILE A 202 -17.44 3.55 -13.83
C ILE A 202 -17.41 4.57 -14.95
N ILE A 203 -16.76 5.69 -14.71
CA ILE A 203 -16.51 6.73 -15.71
C ILE A 203 -15.00 6.72 -16.01
N GLN A 204 -14.66 6.55 -17.28
CA GLN A 204 -13.28 6.57 -17.74
C GLN A 204 -13.12 7.61 -18.85
N LYS A 205 -12.28 8.62 -18.63
CA LYS A 205 -12.09 9.75 -19.55
C LYS A 205 -13.40 10.38 -19.99
N GLY A 206 -14.32 10.59 -19.04
CA GLY A 206 -15.63 11.18 -19.27
C GLY A 206 -16.68 10.26 -19.90
N GLN A 207 -16.38 8.98 -20.14
CA GLN A 207 -17.33 8.02 -20.72
C GLN A 207 -17.74 6.98 -19.67
N VAL A 208 -19.04 6.74 -19.55
CA VAL A 208 -19.60 5.66 -18.72
C VAL A 208 -19.28 4.31 -19.37
N LYS A 209 -18.83 3.36 -18.54
CA LYS A 209 -18.46 1.99 -18.93
C LYS A 209 -19.50 0.99 -18.45
#